data_6cbaf91c69a848efd50526669b1f93e0
#
_entry.id   6cbaf91c69a848efd50526669b1f93e0
#
_cell.length_a   1.000
_cell.length_b   1.000
_cell.length_c   1.000
_cell.angle_alpha   90.00
_cell.angle_beta   90.00
_cell.angle_gamma   90.00
#
_symmetry.space_group_name_H-M   'P 1'
#
loop_
_entity.id
_entity.type
_entity.pdbx_description
1 polymer ?
#
loop_
_entity_poly.entity_id
_entity_poly.type
_entity_poly.pdbx_seq_one_letter_code
_entity_poly.pdbx_strand_id
1 'polypeptide(L)'
;MGIVYKKLTTSDLEVYIQMRIEQLREEGAKEDIDLAPALMDYYSRHMADGTFVSWLAFDGDTIIGTSGMSFVEKPPYFGCPSGSIGLLSSMFTNPAYRRRGIAKELLARAVHEA
;
A
#
# COMPACT_ATOMS: atom_id res chain seq x y z
N MET A 1 -3.97 -22.80 8.83
CA MET A 1 -4.42 -21.43 8.89
C MET A 1 -3.98 -20.66 7.69
N GLY A 2 -4.92 -20.18 6.95
CA GLY A 2 -4.65 -19.47 5.72
C GLY A 2 -4.45 -17.98 5.93
N ILE A 3 -3.61 -17.40 5.11
CA ILE A 3 -3.51 -15.95 5.00
C ILE A 3 -4.64 -15.48 4.10
N VAL A 4 -5.37 -14.45 4.54
CA VAL A 4 -6.47 -13.87 3.77
C VAL A 4 -6.02 -12.55 3.17
N TYR A 5 -6.28 -12.34 1.89
CA TYR A 5 -5.92 -11.12 1.18
C TYR A 5 -7.17 -10.28 0.92
N LYS A 6 -7.15 -9.01 1.33
CA LYS A 6 -8.27 -8.08 1.15
C LYS A 6 -7.76 -6.72 0.74
N LYS A 7 -8.57 -5.98 0.01
CA LYS A 7 -8.27 -4.58 -0.28
C LYS A 7 -8.42 -3.74 0.97
N LEU A 8 -7.58 -2.71 1.06
CA LEU A 8 -7.68 -1.71 2.12
C LEU A 8 -9.02 -0.98 2.03
N THR A 9 -9.68 -0.84 3.16
CA THR A 9 -10.91 -0.06 3.29
C THR A 9 -10.69 1.06 4.30
N THR A 10 -11.62 2.02 4.33
CA THR A 10 -11.52 3.15 5.25
C THR A 10 -11.54 2.72 6.71
N SER A 11 -12.19 1.59 7.02
CA SER A 11 -12.23 1.08 8.39
C SER A 11 -10.87 0.60 8.91
N ASP A 12 -9.94 0.25 8.01
CA ASP A 12 -8.60 -0.21 8.38
C ASP A 12 -7.55 0.90 8.29
N LEU A 13 -7.96 2.10 7.90
CA LEU A 13 -7.03 3.14 7.51
C LEU A 13 -6.15 3.63 8.65
N GLU A 14 -6.68 3.76 9.86
CA GLU A 14 -5.87 4.19 11.01
C GLU A 14 -4.72 3.23 11.30
N VAL A 15 -5.02 1.93 11.31
CA VAL A 15 -3.99 0.90 11.54
C VAL A 15 -2.98 0.90 10.40
N TYR A 16 -3.46 1.04 9.18
CA TYR A 16 -2.61 1.09 7.99
C TYR A 16 -1.62 2.25 8.06
N ILE A 17 -2.09 3.44 8.49
CA ILE A 17 -1.24 4.62 8.62
C ILE A 17 -0.16 4.39 9.67
N GLN A 18 -0.51 3.80 10.82
CA GLN A 18 0.47 3.50 11.86
C GLN A 18 1.53 2.54 11.36
N MET A 19 1.13 1.53 10.60
CA MET A 19 2.08 0.58 9.99
C MET A 19 3.02 1.28 9.02
N ARG A 20 2.50 2.22 8.23
CA ARG A 20 3.31 2.98 7.28
C ARG A 20 4.33 3.85 8.00
N ILE A 21 3.92 4.51 9.09
CA ILE A 21 4.82 5.33 9.91
C ILE A 21 5.92 4.47 10.53
N GLU A 22 5.57 3.30 11.05
CA GLU A 22 6.56 2.38 11.60
C GLU A 22 7.54 1.88 10.54
N GLN A 23 7.05 1.59 9.34
CA GLN A 23 7.90 1.20 8.22
C GLN A 23 8.91 2.29 7.87
N LEU A 24 8.45 3.54 7.79
CA LEU A 24 9.33 4.68 7.52
C LEU A 24 10.36 4.87 8.64
N ARG A 25 9.95 4.66 9.88
CA ARG A 25 10.85 4.73 11.04
C ARG A 25 11.94 3.67 10.96
N GLU A 26 11.58 2.45 10.61
CA GLU A 26 12.55 1.36 10.43
C GLU A 26 13.52 1.64 9.29
N GLU A 27 13.10 2.40 8.27
CA GLU A 27 13.95 2.81 7.16
C GLU A 27 14.84 4.00 7.51
N GLY A 28 14.76 4.49 8.74
CA GLY A 28 15.62 5.58 9.22
C GLY A 28 15.10 6.98 8.95
N ALA A 29 13.82 7.11 8.64
CA ALA A 29 13.22 8.42 8.40
C ALA A 29 13.26 9.27 9.68
N LYS A 30 13.48 10.57 9.51
CA LYS A 30 13.41 11.52 10.62
C LYS A 30 11.96 11.81 10.96
N GLU A 31 11.63 11.78 12.25
CA GLU A 31 10.29 12.03 12.73
C GLU A 31 10.16 13.46 13.26
N ASP A 32 10.50 14.42 12.42
CA ASP A 32 10.47 15.84 12.78
C ASP A 32 9.08 16.46 12.62
N ILE A 33 8.12 15.73 12.05
CA ILE A 33 6.71 16.14 11.94
C ILE A 33 5.81 14.95 12.24
N ASP A 34 4.56 15.24 12.60
CA ASP A 34 3.53 14.21 12.69
C ASP A 34 2.95 13.97 11.29
N LEU A 35 3.27 12.84 10.68
CA LEU A 35 2.89 12.52 9.32
C LEU A 35 1.46 11.97 9.21
N ALA A 36 0.87 11.53 10.32
CA ALA A 36 -0.44 10.87 10.29
C ALA A 36 -1.55 11.69 9.62
N PRO A 37 -1.71 13.01 9.91
CA PRO A 37 -2.74 13.79 9.22
C PRO A 37 -2.55 13.87 7.71
N ALA A 38 -1.31 14.02 7.25
CA ALA A 38 -1.02 14.09 5.82
C ALA A 38 -1.32 12.76 5.12
N LEU A 39 -0.98 11.63 5.77
CA LEU A 39 -1.28 10.31 5.24
C LEU A 39 -2.79 10.06 5.20
N MET A 40 -3.51 10.44 6.24
CA MET A 40 -4.96 10.29 6.28
C MET A 40 -5.61 11.06 5.12
N ASP A 41 -5.21 12.29 4.91
CA ASP A 41 -5.72 13.10 3.82
C ASP A 41 -5.41 12.47 2.46
N TYR A 42 -4.17 12.07 2.24
CA TYR A 42 -3.75 11.46 0.99
C TYR A 42 -4.56 10.18 0.68
N TYR A 43 -4.58 9.24 1.61
CA TYR A 43 -5.25 7.97 1.38
C TYR A 43 -6.77 8.13 1.21
N SER A 44 -7.38 9.01 2.02
CA SER A 44 -8.83 9.25 1.93
C SER A 44 -9.22 9.79 0.55
N ARG A 45 -8.47 10.77 0.04
CA ARG A 45 -8.75 11.37 -1.27
C ARG A 45 -8.49 10.40 -2.41
N HIS A 46 -7.33 9.75 -2.39
CA HIS A 46 -6.91 8.92 -3.50
C HIS A 46 -7.59 7.54 -3.53
N MET A 47 -8.04 7.05 -2.39
CA MET A 47 -8.89 5.86 -2.36
C MET A 47 -10.28 6.17 -2.92
N ALA A 48 -10.82 7.36 -2.62
CA ALA A 48 -12.13 7.78 -3.09
C ALA A 48 -12.16 7.96 -4.62
N ASP A 49 -11.08 8.46 -5.22
CA ASP A 49 -11.03 8.70 -6.68
C ASP A 49 -10.39 7.55 -7.46
N GLY A 50 -9.99 6.49 -6.79
CA GLY A 50 -9.41 5.31 -7.44
C GLY A 50 -7.95 5.44 -7.83
N THR A 51 -7.25 6.49 -7.40
CA THR A 51 -5.85 6.70 -7.74
C THR A 51 -4.87 6.06 -6.76
N PHE A 52 -5.38 5.44 -5.70
CA PHE A 52 -4.59 4.63 -4.79
C PHE A 52 -5.34 3.36 -4.43
N VAL A 53 -4.66 2.23 -4.49
CA VAL A 53 -5.18 0.94 -4.05
C VAL A 53 -4.12 0.23 -3.22
N SER A 54 -4.54 -0.47 -2.19
CA SER A 54 -3.65 -1.30 -1.39
C SER A 54 -4.31 -2.65 -1.13
N TRP A 55 -3.52 -3.70 -1.21
CA TRP A 55 -3.93 -5.03 -0.80
C TRP A 55 -3.25 -5.37 0.51
N LEU A 56 -4.01 -5.99 1.41
CA LEU A 56 -3.55 -6.36 2.75
C LEU A 56 -3.57 -7.87 2.88
N ALA A 57 -2.60 -8.40 3.61
CA ALA A 57 -2.58 -9.79 4.01
C ALA A 57 -2.90 -9.87 5.50
N PHE A 58 -3.86 -10.70 5.86
CA PHE A 58 -4.32 -10.88 7.23
C PHE A 58 -4.00 -12.29 7.72
N ASP A 59 -3.55 -12.38 8.95
CA ASP A 59 -3.56 -13.62 9.72
C ASP A 59 -4.57 -13.41 10.86
N GLY A 60 -5.78 -14.00 10.70
CA GLY A 60 -6.89 -13.65 11.58
C GLY A 60 -7.28 -12.19 11.40
N ASP A 61 -7.24 -11.41 12.48
CA ASP A 61 -7.56 -10.00 12.48
C ASP A 61 -6.32 -9.10 12.35
N THR A 62 -5.15 -9.70 12.24
CA THR A 62 -3.88 -8.97 12.24
C THR A 62 -3.40 -8.76 10.81
N ILE A 63 -3.08 -7.52 10.46
CA ILE A 63 -2.45 -7.21 9.18
C ILE A 63 -0.98 -7.56 9.27
N ILE A 64 -0.53 -8.49 8.42
CA ILE A 64 0.86 -8.96 8.44
C ILE A 64 1.63 -8.58 7.18
N GLY A 65 0.96 -8.00 6.21
CA GLY A 65 1.60 -7.53 5.00
C GLY A 65 0.73 -6.51 4.28
N THR A 66 1.38 -5.62 3.54
CA THR A 66 0.70 -4.58 2.76
C THR A 66 1.38 -4.39 1.41
N SER A 67 0.61 -3.93 0.43
CA SER A 67 1.14 -3.40 -0.83
C SER A 67 0.36 -2.14 -1.17
N GLY A 68 1.04 -1.12 -1.68
CA GLY A 68 0.39 0.11 -2.06
C GLY A 68 0.77 0.50 -3.47
N MET A 69 -0.20 0.86 -4.29
CA MET A 69 0.02 1.31 -5.65
C MET A 69 -0.72 2.63 -5.89
N SER A 70 0.02 3.63 -6.34
CA SER A 70 -0.53 4.92 -6.74
C SER A 70 -0.58 5.00 -8.24
N PHE A 71 -1.69 5.50 -8.79
CA PHE A 71 -1.82 5.69 -10.23
C PHE A 71 -1.63 7.17 -10.52
N VAL A 72 -0.65 7.47 -11.38
CA VAL A 72 -0.30 8.84 -11.74
C VAL A 72 -0.39 9.01 -13.25
N GLU A 73 -0.61 10.26 -13.68
CA GLU A 73 -0.66 10.59 -15.10
C GLU A 73 0.61 11.32 -15.49
N LYS A 74 1.11 10.98 -16.66
CA LYS A 74 2.21 11.67 -17.34
C LYS A 74 1.77 12.03 -18.74
N PRO A 75 2.46 12.95 -19.42
CA PRO A 75 2.14 13.18 -20.82
C PRO A 75 2.21 11.86 -21.60
N PRO A 76 1.24 11.58 -22.46
CA PRO A 76 1.26 10.34 -23.26
C PRO A 76 2.51 10.21 -24.11
N TYR A 77 2.99 8.98 -24.27
CA TYR A 77 4.13 8.70 -25.13
C TYR A 77 3.92 7.31 -25.77
N PHE A 78 4.78 6.95 -26.73
CA PHE A 78 4.54 5.72 -27.50
C PHE A 78 4.47 4.46 -26.66
N GLY A 79 5.29 4.35 -25.60
CA GLY A 79 5.26 3.20 -24.70
C GLY A 79 4.06 3.18 -23.76
N CYS A 80 3.38 4.33 -23.60
CA CYS A 80 2.22 4.45 -22.74
C CYS A 80 1.28 5.55 -23.29
N PRO A 81 0.44 5.23 -24.28
CA PRO A 81 -0.42 6.22 -24.93
C PRO A 81 -1.43 6.89 -23.99
N SER A 82 -1.83 6.21 -22.91
CA SER A 82 -2.77 6.79 -21.95
C SER A 82 -2.10 7.76 -20.98
N GLY A 83 -0.78 7.66 -20.81
CA GLY A 83 -0.05 8.42 -19.80
C GLY A 83 -0.27 7.93 -18.37
N SER A 84 -1.10 6.92 -18.15
CA SER A 84 -1.43 6.43 -16.81
C SER A 84 -0.42 5.36 -16.38
N ILE A 85 0.21 5.58 -15.22
CA ILE A 85 1.28 4.72 -14.70
C ILE A 85 0.95 4.30 -13.27
N GLY A 86 1.12 3.01 -12.97
CA GLY A 86 1.06 2.51 -11.60
C GLY A 86 2.44 2.59 -10.95
N LEU A 87 2.52 3.26 -9.80
CA LEU A 87 3.73 3.33 -8.99
C LEU A 87 3.54 2.50 -7.73
N LEU A 88 4.42 1.50 -7.55
CA LEU A 88 4.43 0.72 -6.32
C LEU A 88 5.01 1.60 -5.21
N SER A 89 4.15 2.09 -4.33
CA SER A 89 4.52 3.11 -3.34
C SER A 89 4.93 2.54 -1.99
N SER A 90 4.48 1.32 -1.66
CA SER A 90 4.89 0.68 -0.41
C SER A 90 4.68 -0.82 -0.51
N MET A 91 5.60 -1.57 0.07
CA MET A 91 5.49 -3.02 0.23
C MET A 91 6.03 -3.35 1.61
N PHE A 92 5.27 -4.09 2.39
CA PHE A 92 5.70 -4.50 3.72
C PHE A 92 5.21 -5.91 4.02
N THR A 93 6.08 -6.71 4.64
CA THR A 93 5.70 -8.01 5.19
C THR A 93 6.33 -8.10 6.58
N ASN A 94 5.50 -8.43 7.57
CA ASN A 94 5.99 -8.65 8.93
C ASN A 94 7.11 -9.70 8.92
N PRO A 95 8.26 -9.44 9.59
CA PRO A 95 9.40 -10.36 9.57
C PRO A 95 9.06 -11.81 9.89
N ALA A 96 8.11 -12.06 10.79
CA ALA A 96 7.70 -13.40 11.17
C ALA A 96 7.02 -14.16 10.02
N TYR A 97 6.57 -13.45 8.99
CA TYR A 97 5.82 -14.02 7.85
C TYR A 97 6.59 -13.96 6.54
N ARG A 98 7.83 -13.52 6.55
CA ARG A 98 8.66 -13.44 5.35
C ARG A 98 9.00 -14.83 4.82
N ARG A 99 9.30 -14.92 3.51
CA ARG A 99 9.66 -16.16 2.80
C ARG A 99 8.51 -17.15 2.69
N ARG A 100 7.26 -16.67 2.75
CA ARG A 100 6.06 -17.51 2.56
C ARG A 100 5.31 -17.15 1.27
N GLY A 101 5.90 -16.32 0.41
CA GLY A 101 5.26 -15.90 -0.83
C GLY A 101 4.21 -14.80 -0.66
N ILE A 102 4.08 -14.21 0.53
CA ILE A 102 3.07 -13.19 0.81
C ILE A 102 3.34 -11.91 0.01
N ALA A 103 4.59 -11.44 0.00
CA ALA A 103 4.95 -10.26 -0.77
C ALA A 103 4.69 -10.46 -2.27
N LYS A 104 5.01 -11.65 -2.79
CA LYS A 104 4.76 -11.99 -4.19
C LYS A 104 3.28 -11.94 -4.52
N GLU A 105 2.43 -12.49 -3.65
CA GLU A 105 0.99 -12.48 -3.84
C GLU A 105 0.44 -11.04 -3.77
N LEU A 106 0.89 -10.24 -2.81
CA LEU A 106 0.49 -8.85 -2.67
C LEU A 106 0.88 -8.03 -3.90
N LEU A 107 2.08 -8.24 -4.42
CA LEU A 107 2.53 -7.58 -5.64
C LEU A 107 1.66 -7.97 -6.83
N ALA A 108 1.37 -9.25 -6.99
CA ALA A 108 0.54 -9.74 -8.09
C ALA A 108 -0.86 -9.11 -8.06
N ARG A 109 -1.45 -8.99 -6.88
CA ARG A 109 -2.77 -8.37 -6.72
C ARG A 109 -2.74 -6.87 -7.03
N ALA A 110 -1.69 -6.16 -6.59
CA ALA A 110 -1.53 -4.75 -6.90
C ALA A 110 -1.36 -4.51 -8.40
N VAL A 111 -0.54 -5.33 -9.05
CA VAL A 111 -0.32 -5.24 -10.50
C VAL A 111 -1.60 -5.53 -11.28
N HIS A 112 -2.41 -6.47 -10.81
CA HIS A 112 -3.69 -6.80 -11.46
C HIS A 112 -4.66 -5.60 -11.47
N GLU A 113 -4.55 -4.70 -10.49
CA GLU A 113 -5.38 -3.49 -10.44
C GLU A 113 -4.94 -2.41 -11.45
N ALA A 114 -3.73 -2.53 -11.99
CA ALA A 114 -3.19 -1.53 -12.89
C ALA A 114 -3.86 -1.52 -14.28
#